data_6c91541629590f107eb942c9015f3b44
#
_entry.id   6c91541629590f107eb942c9015f3b44
#
_cell.length_a   1.000
_cell.length_b   1.000
_cell.length_c   1.000
_cell.angle_alpha   90.00
_cell.angle_beta   90.00
_cell.angle_gamma   90.00
#
_symmetry.space_group_name_H-M   'P 1'
#
loop_
_entity.id
_entity.type
_entity.pdbx_description
1 polymer ?
#
loop_
_entity_poly.entity_id
_entity_poly.type
_entity_poly.pdbx_seq_one_letter_code
_entity_poly.pdbx_strand_id
1 'polypeptide(L)'
;MIPKGAIICIVLGVFGSCVVGLFFAAIANEAPTLVYVQGPSLSIMTEKTNFRLGEPINIKIINSGTVPLTFSDASYGLKIKQLDGIVFYSPLSAQIISILEPKEEKTFVWNQTKSDGSKIIEGRYKIVSNTDSTSGNMLEKSITINILK
;
A
#
# COMPACT_ATOMS: atom_id res chain seq x y z
N MET A 1 -36.64 -25.99 30.36
CA MET A 1 -37.09 -24.58 30.05
C MET A 1 -35.90 -23.67 30.23
N ILE A 2 -35.50 -22.96 29.18
CA ILE A 2 -34.41 -21.98 29.25
C ILE A 2 -34.97 -20.70 29.88
N PRO A 3 -34.40 -20.13 30.93
CA PRO A 3 -34.89 -18.91 31.56
C PRO A 3 -34.80 -17.76 30.59
N LYS A 4 -35.86 -16.93 30.51
CA LYS A 4 -35.95 -15.78 29.57
C LYS A 4 -34.75 -14.84 29.66
N GLY A 5 -34.14 -14.68 30.83
CA GLY A 5 -32.93 -13.89 31.02
C GLY A 5 -31.70 -14.45 30.28
N ALA A 6 -31.56 -15.76 30.22
CA ALA A 6 -30.44 -16.41 29.49
C ALA A 6 -30.54 -16.17 27.96
N ILE A 7 -31.73 -16.17 27.40
CA ILE A 7 -31.96 -15.88 25.98
C ILE A 7 -31.58 -14.44 25.67
N ILE A 8 -31.98 -13.49 26.51
CA ILE A 8 -31.63 -12.07 26.36
C ILE A 8 -30.11 -11.87 26.39
N CYS A 9 -29.40 -12.50 27.31
CA CYS A 9 -27.95 -12.40 27.40
C CYS A 9 -27.24 -13.00 26.17
N ILE A 10 -27.73 -14.11 25.63
CA ILE A 10 -27.17 -14.71 24.38
C ILE A 10 -27.40 -13.80 23.19
N VAL A 11 -28.59 -13.25 23.03
CA VAL A 11 -28.91 -12.35 21.91
C VAL A 11 -28.05 -11.08 22.00
N LEU A 12 -27.95 -10.44 23.15
CA LEU A 12 -27.09 -9.25 23.31
C LEU A 12 -25.60 -9.54 23.08
N GLY A 13 -25.12 -10.72 23.52
CA GLY A 13 -23.74 -11.16 23.30
C GLY A 13 -23.44 -11.36 21.82
N VAL A 14 -24.33 -12.00 21.06
CA VAL A 14 -24.15 -12.24 19.63
C VAL A 14 -24.19 -10.91 18.85
N PHE A 15 -25.17 -10.04 19.11
CA PHE A 15 -25.23 -8.73 18.46
C PHE A 15 -24.01 -7.85 18.80
N GLY A 16 -23.61 -7.81 20.06
CA GLY A 16 -22.42 -7.05 20.48
C GLY A 16 -21.14 -7.52 19.78
N SER A 17 -20.92 -8.83 19.69
CA SER A 17 -19.74 -9.37 19.02
C SER A 17 -19.73 -9.11 17.52
N CYS A 18 -20.89 -9.16 16.84
CA CYS A 18 -20.99 -8.83 15.42
C CYS A 18 -20.64 -7.35 15.13
N VAL A 19 -21.15 -6.42 15.95
CA VAL A 19 -20.87 -4.99 15.79
C VAL A 19 -19.39 -4.69 16.01
N VAL A 20 -18.79 -5.23 17.06
CA VAL A 20 -17.36 -5.09 17.35
C VAL A 20 -16.51 -5.71 16.23
N GLY A 21 -16.87 -6.88 15.75
CA GLY A 21 -16.17 -7.54 14.64
C GLY A 21 -16.18 -6.73 13.35
N LEU A 22 -17.33 -6.15 12.97
CA LEU A 22 -17.46 -5.28 11.80
C LEU A 22 -16.65 -3.99 11.97
N PHE A 23 -16.62 -3.41 13.17
CA PHE A 23 -15.85 -2.21 13.46
C PHE A 23 -14.34 -2.47 13.31
N PHE A 24 -13.82 -3.57 13.86
CA PHE A 24 -12.41 -3.95 13.69
C PHE A 24 -12.07 -4.30 12.25
N ALA A 25 -12.96 -4.93 11.50
CA ALA A 25 -12.74 -5.23 10.08
C ALA A 25 -12.67 -3.94 9.23
N ALA A 26 -13.47 -2.93 9.55
CA ALA A 26 -13.43 -1.63 8.89
C ALA A 26 -12.09 -0.91 9.15
N ILE A 27 -11.63 -0.84 10.41
CA ILE A 27 -10.35 -0.21 10.76
C ILE A 27 -9.16 -0.94 10.12
N ALA A 28 -9.21 -2.27 10.05
CA ALA A 28 -8.12 -3.07 9.48
C ALA A 28 -7.90 -2.87 7.97
N ASN A 29 -8.84 -2.23 7.29
CA ASN A 29 -8.79 -2.01 5.84
C ASN A 29 -8.63 -0.53 5.45
N GLU A 30 -8.29 0.34 6.40
CA GLU A 30 -8.06 1.76 6.11
C GLU A 30 -6.81 1.94 5.24
N ALA A 31 -6.94 2.82 4.24
CA ALA A 31 -5.81 3.26 3.44
C ALA A 31 -4.82 4.09 4.29
N PRO A 32 -3.53 4.04 4.00
CA PRO A 32 -2.55 4.86 4.71
C PRO A 32 -2.86 6.36 4.55
N THR A 33 -2.84 7.08 5.67
CA THR A 33 -3.14 8.53 5.69
C THR A 33 -1.95 9.32 5.12
N LEU A 34 -2.24 10.22 4.17
CA LEU A 34 -1.24 11.11 3.60
C LEU A 34 -0.97 12.30 4.54
N VAL A 35 0.30 12.49 4.87
CA VAL A 35 0.76 13.64 5.69
C VAL A 35 1.79 14.42 4.88
N TYR A 36 1.58 15.73 4.74
CA TYR A 36 2.53 16.65 4.11
C TYR A 36 3.49 17.21 5.17
N VAL A 37 4.78 17.22 4.82
CA VAL A 37 5.84 17.70 5.73
C VAL A 37 6.78 18.69 5.04
N GLN A 38 7.50 19.48 5.81
CA GLN A 38 8.57 20.34 5.27
C GLN A 38 9.82 19.52 4.93
N GLY A 39 10.49 19.87 3.83
CA GLY A 39 11.67 19.19 3.33
C GLY A 39 11.33 18.07 2.36
N PRO A 40 12.30 17.21 2.00
CA PRO A 40 12.11 16.09 1.09
C PRO A 40 11.27 15.01 1.76
N SER A 41 10.20 14.57 1.12
CA SER A 41 9.33 13.51 1.63
C SER A 41 8.62 12.76 0.51
N LEU A 42 8.66 11.46 0.59
CA LEU A 42 8.04 10.52 -0.33
C LEU A 42 6.95 9.73 0.38
N SER A 43 5.79 9.62 -0.22
CA SER A 43 4.69 8.80 0.28
C SER A 43 4.21 7.81 -0.78
N ILE A 44 3.79 6.63 -0.32
CA ILE A 44 3.14 5.63 -1.16
C ILE A 44 1.75 5.40 -0.60
N MET A 45 0.75 5.37 -1.47
CA MET A 45 -0.63 5.12 -1.09
C MET A 45 -1.27 4.07 -2.00
N THR A 46 -2.17 3.29 -1.40
CA THR A 46 -3.09 2.39 -2.08
C THR A 46 -4.50 2.65 -1.58
N GLU A 47 -5.50 2.22 -2.30
CA GLU A 47 -6.91 2.43 -1.91
C GLU A 47 -7.28 1.70 -0.61
N LYS A 48 -6.60 0.61 -0.31
CA LYS A 48 -6.79 -0.24 0.87
C LYS A 48 -5.51 -1.03 1.16
N THR A 49 -5.48 -1.77 2.24
CA THR A 49 -4.34 -2.62 2.61
C THR A 49 -4.55 -4.09 2.27
N ASN A 50 -5.80 -4.53 2.13
CA ASN A 50 -6.16 -5.91 1.82
C ASN A 50 -6.79 -6.00 0.43
N PHE A 51 -6.23 -6.82 -0.44
CA PHE A 51 -6.67 -7.05 -1.81
C PHE A 51 -6.98 -8.52 -2.03
N ARG A 52 -7.88 -8.82 -2.96
CA ARG A 52 -8.11 -10.19 -3.41
C ARG A 52 -7.10 -10.58 -4.48
N LEU A 53 -6.82 -11.86 -4.57
CA LEU A 53 -5.96 -12.39 -5.61
C LEU A 53 -6.54 -12.08 -7.01
N GLY A 54 -5.73 -11.47 -7.88
CA GLY A 54 -6.13 -11.04 -9.23
C GLY A 54 -6.80 -9.66 -9.31
N GLU A 55 -7.04 -9.00 -8.19
CA GLU A 55 -7.56 -7.63 -8.15
C GLU A 55 -6.47 -6.62 -8.54
N PRO A 56 -6.71 -5.70 -9.51
CA PRO A 56 -5.73 -4.67 -9.82
C PRO A 56 -5.53 -3.71 -8.64
N ILE A 57 -4.29 -3.30 -8.41
CA ILE A 57 -3.90 -2.44 -7.30
C ILE A 57 -3.40 -1.11 -7.86
N ASN A 58 -4.10 -0.02 -7.54
CA ASN A 58 -3.66 1.33 -7.85
C ASN A 58 -2.65 1.79 -6.79
N ILE A 59 -1.43 2.06 -7.23
CA ILE A 59 -0.33 2.51 -6.38
C ILE A 59 -0.02 3.96 -6.74
N LYS A 60 -0.14 4.85 -5.77
CA LYS A 60 0.21 6.26 -5.92
C LYS A 60 1.53 6.54 -5.23
N ILE A 61 2.45 7.11 -5.97
CA ILE A 61 3.71 7.67 -5.46
C ILE A 61 3.52 9.18 -5.42
N ILE A 62 3.73 9.79 -4.25
CA ILE A 62 3.38 11.18 -3.99
C ILE A 62 4.59 11.88 -3.38
N ASN A 63 4.93 13.05 -3.90
CA ASN A 63 5.82 13.95 -3.21
C ASN A 63 5.06 14.66 -2.10
N SER A 64 5.18 14.15 -0.88
CA SER A 64 4.55 14.70 0.32
C SER A 64 5.42 15.77 1.02
N GLY A 65 6.50 16.17 0.38
CA GLY A 65 7.40 17.22 0.84
C GLY A 65 7.18 18.57 0.18
N THR A 66 8.15 19.46 0.41
CA THR A 66 8.17 20.83 -0.13
C THR A 66 9.30 21.07 -1.13
N VAL A 67 10.07 20.04 -1.46
CA VAL A 67 11.16 20.11 -2.45
C VAL A 67 10.94 19.05 -3.54
N PRO A 68 11.36 19.32 -4.81
CA PRO A 68 11.27 18.33 -5.87
C PRO A 68 12.05 17.07 -5.55
N LEU A 69 11.51 15.92 -5.95
CA LEU A 69 12.17 14.61 -5.83
C LEU A 69 12.62 14.13 -7.20
N THR A 70 13.86 13.67 -7.30
CA THR A 70 14.46 13.17 -8.55
C THR A 70 14.56 11.65 -8.49
N PHE A 71 14.26 10.99 -9.61
CA PHE A 71 14.30 9.55 -9.79
C PHE A 71 15.17 9.21 -11.00
N SER A 72 15.82 8.07 -10.96
CA SER A 72 16.71 7.59 -12.02
C SER A 72 15.98 7.21 -13.29
N ASP A 73 14.69 6.89 -13.19
CA ASP A 73 13.86 6.47 -14.32
C ASP A 73 12.37 6.81 -14.14
N ALA A 74 11.57 6.55 -15.17
CA ALA A 74 10.14 6.83 -15.18
C ALA A 74 9.29 5.81 -14.37
N SER A 75 9.91 4.84 -13.67
CA SER A 75 9.21 3.98 -12.70
C SER A 75 9.03 4.65 -11.35
N TYR A 76 9.65 5.81 -11.14
CA TYR A 76 9.70 6.50 -9.86
C TYR A 76 10.19 5.58 -8.73
N GLY A 77 11.15 4.71 -9.04
CA GLY A 77 11.75 3.77 -8.11
C GLY A 77 10.81 2.70 -7.58
N LEU A 78 9.64 2.50 -8.22
CA LEU A 78 8.63 1.53 -7.79
C LEU A 78 9.13 0.10 -7.93
N LYS A 79 9.06 -0.65 -6.83
CA LYS A 79 9.36 -2.07 -6.77
C LYS A 79 8.38 -2.76 -5.83
N ILE A 80 7.97 -3.97 -6.19
CA ILE A 80 7.18 -4.82 -5.32
C ILE A 80 8.03 -6.01 -4.90
N LYS A 81 8.17 -6.17 -3.59
CA LYS A 81 9.05 -7.16 -2.96
C LYS A 81 8.22 -8.09 -2.09
N GLN A 82 8.74 -9.30 -1.90
CA GLN A 82 8.34 -10.15 -0.79
C GLN A 82 8.95 -9.63 0.52
N LEU A 83 8.48 -10.11 1.66
CA LEU A 83 9.01 -9.65 2.96
C LEU A 83 10.49 -9.98 3.19
N ASP A 84 11.00 -11.01 2.52
CA ASP A 84 12.42 -11.39 2.49
C ASP A 84 13.31 -10.47 1.64
N GLY A 85 12.70 -9.48 0.95
CA GLY A 85 13.40 -8.51 0.12
C GLY A 85 13.54 -8.87 -1.35
N ILE A 86 13.13 -10.08 -1.77
CA ILE A 86 13.16 -10.48 -3.18
C ILE A 86 12.22 -9.59 -3.99
N VAL A 87 12.75 -8.97 -5.05
CA VAL A 87 11.96 -8.13 -5.96
C VAL A 87 11.18 -9.04 -6.91
N PHE A 88 9.85 -8.93 -6.87
CA PHE A 88 8.97 -9.67 -7.76
C PHE A 88 8.57 -8.87 -8.99
N TYR A 89 8.42 -7.56 -8.83
CA TYR A 89 7.94 -6.70 -9.89
C TYR A 89 8.62 -5.34 -9.84
N SER A 90 8.96 -4.85 -11.01
CA SER A 90 9.32 -3.45 -11.27
C SER A 90 8.68 -3.06 -12.60
N PRO A 91 8.01 -1.90 -12.71
CA PRO A 91 7.46 -1.46 -13.97
C PRO A 91 8.55 -1.33 -15.02
N LEU A 92 8.27 -1.76 -16.26
CA LEU A 92 9.09 -1.39 -17.40
C LEU A 92 8.93 0.11 -17.63
N SER A 93 10.03 0.84 -17.62
CA SER A 93 10.02 2.28 -17.73
C SER A 93 11.17 2.79 -18.61
N ALA A 94 10.96 3.97 -19.18
CA ALA A 94 12.02 4.66 -19.90
C ALA A 94 13.13 5.08 -18.91
N GLN A 95 14.39 4.90 -19.34
CA GLN A 95 15.58 5.29 -18.57
C GLN A 95 15.81 6.80 -18.75
N ILE A 96 14.87 7.60 -18.22
CA ILE A 96 14.91 9.06 -18.23
C ILE A 96 14.79 9.56 -16.79
N ILE A 97 15.64 10.50 -16.43
CA ILE A 97 15.53 11.18 -15.14
C ILE A 97 14.15 11.80 -15.03
N SER A 98 13.42 11.43 -13.99
CA SER A 98 12.06 11.90 -13.73
C SER A 98 12.05 12.76 -12.46
N ILE A 99 11.26 13.82 -12.48
CA ILE A 99 11.09 14.73 -11.34
C ILE A 99 9.64 14.65 -10.89
N LEU A 100 9.42 14.66 -9.60
CA LEU A 100 8.11 14.74 -8.97
C LEU A 100 8.07 16.02 -8.14
N GLU A 101 7.32 17.00 -8.61
CA GLU A 101 7.19 18.29 -7.94
C GLU A 101 6.44 18.16 -6.60
N PRO A 102 6.58 19.11 -5.66
CA PRO A 102 5.84 19.10 -4.42
C PRO A 102 4.33 18.97 -4.64
N LYS A 103 3.70 18.02 -3.92
CA LYS A 103 2.28 17.65 -4.02
C LYS A 103 1.88 16.93 -5.31
N GLU A 104 2.81 16.72 -6.24
CA GLU A 104 2.56 15.92 -7.43
C GLU A 104 2.47 14.43 -7.07
N GLU A 105 1.61 13.70 -7.81
CA GLU A 105 1.45 12.26 -7.68
C GLU A 105 1.62 11.54 -9.02
N LYS A 106 2.13 10.31 -8.94
CA LYS A 106 2.19 9.39 -10.08
C LYS A 106 1.50 8.09 -9.72
N THR A 107 0.58 7.65 -10.58
CA THR A 107 -0.19 6.43 -10.38
C THR A 107 0.30 5.31 -11.26
N PHE A 108 0.46 4.13 -10.67
CA PHE A 108 0.77 2.86 -11.34
C PHE A 108 -0.32 1.85 -11.03
N VAL A 109 -0.62 1.00 -12.00
CA VAL A 109 -1.54 -0.13 -11.81
C VAL A 109 -0.74 -1.42 -11.83
N TRP A 110 -0.83 -2.19 -10.75
CA TRP A 110 -0.22 -3.51 -10.67
C TRP A 110 -1.28 -4.61 -10.71
N ASN A 111 -1.19 -5.47 -11.71
CA ASN A 111 -2.14 -6.57 -11.94
C ASN A 111 -1.73 -7.86 -11.22
N GLN A 112 -0.99 -7.76 -10.12
CA GLN A 112 -0.53 -8.89 -9.31
C GLN A 112 0.25 -9.94 -10.12
N THR A 113 1.08 -9.46 -11.04
CA THR A 113 2.00 -10.28 -11.82
C THR A 113 3.45 -9.95 -11.46
N LYS A 114 4.33 -10.94 -11.62
CA LYS A 114 5.78 -10.74 -11.52
C LYS A 114 6.32 -10.12 -12.81
N SER A 115 7.57 -9.70 -12.81
CA SER A 115 8.24 -9.17 -14.00
C SER A 115 8.37 -10.17 -15.15
N ASP A 116 8.33 -11.48 -14.86
CA ASP A 116 8.33 -12.56 -15.86
C ASP A 116 6.92 -12.87 -16.41
N GLY A 117 5.89 -12.12 -15.98
CA GLY A 117 4.49 -12.31 -16.36
C GLY A 117 3.76 -13.39 -15.56
N SER A 118 4.43 -14.15 -14.71
CA SER A 118 3.77 -15.13 -13.84
C SER A 118 2.92 -14.45 -12.77
N LYS A 119 1.82 -15.12 -12.35
CA LYS A 119 0.97 -14.61 -11.28
C LYS A 119 1.64 -14.80 -9.91
N ILE A 120 1.34 -13.89 -9.01
CA ILE A 120 1.71 -14.04 -7.60
C ILE A 120 0.72 -14.97 -6.90
N ILE A 121 1.05 -15.36 -5.67
CA ILE A 121 0.18 -16.12 -4.76
C ILE A 121 -0.32 -15.21 -3.63
N GLU A 122 -1.24 -15.70 -2.84
CA GLU A 122 -1.64 -15.06 -1.58
C GLU A 122 -0.45 -14.86 -0.65
N GLY A 123 -0.47 -13.76 0.11
CA GLY A 123 0.61 -13.43 1.04
C GLY A 123 0.76 -11.93 1.30
N ARG A 124 1.84 -11.57 1.98
CA ARG A 124 2.20 -10.17 2.23
C ARG A 124 3.25 -9.71 1.25
N TYR A 125 3.03 -8.53 0.71
CA TYR A 125 3.92 -7.89 -0.24
C TYR A 125 4.26 -6.49 0.21
N LYS A 126 5.50 -6.08 -0.05
CA LYS A 126 6.01 -4.75 0.27
C LYS A 126 6.12 -3.95 -1.01
N ILE A 127 5.40 -2.85 -1.09
CA ILE A 127 5.53 -1.86 -2.16
C ILE A 127 6.56 -0.85 -1.70
N VAL A 128 7.59 -0.64 -2.50
CA VAL A 128 8.73 0.24 -2.19
C VAL A 128 8.90 1.24 -3.32
N SER A 129 9.20 2.47 -2.98
CA SER A 129 9.70 3.48 -3.93
C SER A 129 10.94 4.13 -3.32
N ASN A 130 11.95 4.31 -4.14
CA ASN A 130 13.17 4.99 -3.74
C ASN A 130 13.55 6.08 -4.75
N THR A 131 14.07 7.16 -4.25
CA THR A 131 14.55 8.30 -5.03
C THR A 131 16.01 8.56 -4.72
N ASP A 132 16.71 9.19 -5.65
CA ASP A 132 18.00 9.81 -5.38
C ASP A 132 17.73 11.24 -4.89
N SER A 133 18.13 11.53 -3.66
CA SER A 133 18.03 12.90 -3.15
C SER A 133 19.12 13.77 -3.81
N THR A 134 18.74 14.97 -4.21
CA THR A 134 19.69 15.98 -4.72
C THR A 134 20.78 16.35 -3.71
N SER A 135 20.62 15.97 -2.44
CA SER A 135 21.60 16.16 -1.35
C SER A 135 22.42 14.92 -1.04
N GLY A 136 22.36 13.87 -1.89
CA GLY A 136 23.12 12.64 -1.73
C GLY A 136 22.50 11.59 -0.80
N ASN A 137 21.39 11.89 -0.15
CA ASN A 137 20.66 10.93 0.68
C ASN A 137 19.48 10.33 -0.10
N MET A 138 19.53 9.04 -0.32
CA MET A 138 18.43 8.29 -0.93
C MET A 138 17.23 8.24 0.03
N LEU A 139 16.07 8.67 -0.44
CA LEU A 139 14.80 8.47 0.27
C LEU A 139 14.20 7.14 -0.17
N GLU A 140 13.84 6.31 0.80
CA GLU A 140 13.04 5.10 0.56
C GLU A 140 11.78 5.15 1.40
N LYS A 141 10.66 4.85 0.77
CA LYS A 141 9.37 4.66 1.41
C LYS A 141 8.83 3.29 1.08
N SER A 142 8.15 2.68 2.03
CA SER A 142 7.48 1.40 1.78
C SER A 142 6.16 1.30 2.54
N ILE A 143 5.23 0.55 1.96
CA ILE A 143 4.00 0.10 2.60
C ILE A 143 3.88 -1.42 2.44
N THR A 144 3.14 -2.06 3.34
CA THR A 144 2.84 -3.49 3.24
C THR A 144 1.37 -3.67 2.91
N ILE A 145 1.09 -4.55 1.97
CA ILE A 145 -0.25 -4.96 1.58
C ILE A 145 -0.41 -6.46 1.76
N ASN A 146 -1.65 -6.91 1.92
CA ASN A 146 -2.01 -8.31 2.01
C ASN A 146 -2.80 -8.71 0.76
N ILE A 147 -2.43 -9.83 0.15
CA ILE A 147 -3.18 -10.47 -0.93
C ILE A 147 -3.87 -11.68 -0.33
N LEU A 148 -5.18 -11.66 -0.37
CA LEU A 148 -6.06 -12.70 0.19
C LEU A 148 -6.67 -13.53 -0.94
N LYS A 149 -7.04 -14.74 -0.62
CA LYS A 149 -7.70 -15.65 -1.55
C LYS A 149 -9.09 -15.19 -1.95
#